data_f8433d9571f5ffdd8526eb93b7fe7056
#
_entry.id   f8433d9571f5ffdd8526eb93b7fe7056
#
_cell.length_a   1.000
_cell.length_b   1.000
_cell.length_c   1.000
_cell.angle_alpha   90.00
_cell.angle_beta   90.00
_cell.angle_gamma   90.00
#
_symmetry.space_group_name_H-M   'P 1'
#
loop_
_entity.id
_entity.type
_entity.pdbx_description
1 polymer ?
#
loop_
_entity_poly.entity_id
_entity_poly.type
_entity_poly.pdbx_seq_one_letter_code
_entity_poly.pdbx_strand_id
1 'polypeptide(L)'
;MATSLEDGHELVRMAAETGKLHAIVQNRRFVPGIRRIRSFIESGAIGDLTSIHCDFFIGAHFGGFREEMEHVLLLDMAIHTFDAARFIADKKPIAVYCREENPRGSWYAHGAAATAIFEMADDVTFTYRGSWCAEGANTSWESEWRIIGTRGTLLWDGADEFRAKKVAGTEGFLRKLTPIKVPAPTDRRRTQGHASVIADFVSAIHDGGKPETAGDDNINSLAMVFAAIESARSRQRVIIE
;
A
#
# COMPACT_ATOMS: atom_id res chain seq x y z
N MET A 1 2.04 10.36 9.98
CA MET A 1 3.15 11.30 9.74
C MET A 1 2.71 12.70 10.17
N ALA A 2 1.75 13.30 9.50
CA ALA A 2 1.24 14.64 9.82
C ALA A 2 -0.24 14.74 9.43
N THR A 3 -0.91 15.80 9.89
CA THR A 3 -2.33 16.07 9.58
C THR A 3 -2.53 16.88 8.30
N SER A 4 -1.43 17.34 7.71
CA SER A 4 -1.39 17.98 6.39
C SER A 4 -0.12 17.55 5.63
N LEU A 5 -0.10 17.75 4.32
CA LEU A 5 1.09 17.49 3.52
C LEU A 5 2.18 18.54 3.82
N GLU A 6 1.79 19.80 4.07
CA GLU A 6 2.69 20.88 4.45
C GLU A 6 3.47 20.55 5.73
N ASP A 7 2.77 20.17 6.81
CA ASP A 7 3.42 19.71 8.04
C ASP A 7 4.32 18.50 7.82
N GLY A 8 3.92 17.60 6.92
CA GLY A 8 4.73 16.44 6.53
C GLY A 8 6.07 16.85 5.90
N HIS A 9 6.05 17.81 4.99
CA HIS A 9 7.27 18.37 4.36
C HIS A 9 8.12 19.12 5.38
N GLU A 10 7.50 19.88 6.29
CA GLU A 10 8.20 20.58 7.36
C GLU A 10 8.96 19.62 8.27
N LEU A 11 8.34 18.51 8.68
CA LEU A 11 9.02 17.48 9.47
C LEU A 11 10.21 16.84 8.74
N VAL A 12 10.09 16.61 7.44
CA VAL A 12 11.20 16.10 6.61
C VAL A 12 12.33 17.13 6.54
N ARG A 13 11.99 18.40 6.31
CA ARG A 13 12.96 19.50 6.28
C ARG A 13 13.70 19.65 7.61
N MET A 14 12.97 19.66 8.73
CA MET A 14 13.55 19.76 10.08
C MET A 14 14.50 18.59 10.38
N ALA A 15 14.13 17.37 9.98
CA ALA A 15 14.98 16.19 10.15
C ALA A 15 16.30 16.35 9.36
N ALA A 16 16.22 16.83 8.13
CA ALA A 16 17.40 17.07 7.28
C ALA A 16 18.31 18.17 7.87
N GLU A 17 17.74 19.30 8.31
CA GLU A 17 18.49 20.42 8.88
C GLU A 17 19.17 20.09 10.21
N THR A 18 18.52 19.28 11.04
CA THR A 18 19.03 18.88 12.36
C THR A 18 19.92 17.65 12.30
N GLY A 19 19.98 16.95 11.17
CA GLY A 19 20.68 15.67 11.04
C GLY A 19 20.09 14.55 11.90
N LYS A 20 18.81 14.66 12.32
CA LYS A 20 18.13 13.66 13.13
C LYS A 20 17.38 12.66 12.28
N LEU A 21 17.39 11.40 12.69
CA LEU A 21 16.58 10.38 12.06
C LEU A 21 15.09 10.62 12.31
N HIS A 22 14.32 10.61 11.24
CA HIS A 22 12.86 10.68 11.27
C HIS A 22 12.32 9.49 10.48
N ALA A 23 11.48 8.68 11.09
CA ALA A 23 10.86 7.52 10.45
C ALA A 23 9.39 7.38 10.84
N ILE A 24 8.62 6.74 9.98
CA ILE A 24 7.19 6.53 10.16
C ILE A 24 6.93 5.03 10.41
N VAL A 25 6.00 4.70 11.28
CA VAL A 25 5.66 3.32 11.58
C VAL A 25 4.77 2.75 10.45
N GLN A 26 5.38 2.45 9.30
CA GLN A 26 4.72 1.75 8.19
C GLN A 26 5.01 0.24 8.29
N ASN A 27 4.36 -0.36 9.26
CA ASN A 27 4.59 -1.76 9.64
C ASN A 27 4.22 -2.78 8.56
N ARG A 28 3.38 -2.42 7.58
CA ARG A 28 2.98 -3.33 6.51
C ARG A 28 4.13 -3.69 5.58
N ARG A 29 5.13 -2.84 5.40
CA ARG A 29 6.37 -3.20 4.71
C ARG A 29 7.07 -4.40 5.36
N PHE A 30 6.84 -4.63 6.65
CA PHE A 30 7.41 -5.71 7.45
C PHE A 30 6.44 -6.86 7.73
N VAL A 31 5.36 -6.96 6.96
CA VAL A 31 4.47 -8.13 6.96
C VAL A 31 5.06 -9.21 6.05
N PRO A 32 5.10 -10.49 6.46
CA PRO A 32 5.66 -11.57 5.67
C PRO A 32 5.11 -11.64 4.24
N GLY A 33 3.79 -11.46 4.08
CA GLY A 33 3.12 -11.52 2.78
C GLY A 33 3.57 -10.40 1.83
N ILE A 34 3.66 -9.17 2.32
CA ILE A 34 4.12 -8.01 1.53
C ILE A 34 5.58 -8.21 1.08
N ARG A 35 6.45 -8.69 1.97
CA ARG A 35 7.84 -9.04 1.63
C ARG A 35 7.94 -10.12 0.56
N ARG A 36 7.08 -11.14 0.66
CA ARG A 36 7.02 -12.22 -0.35
C ARG A 36 6.64 -11.68 -1.72
N ILE A 37 5.63 -10.81 -1.79
CA ILE A 37 5.20 -10.18 -3.05
C ILE A 37 6.36 -9.38 -3.63
N ARG A 38 6.99 -8.51 -2.85
CA ARG A 38 8.13 -7.69 -3.29
C ARG A 38 9.25 -8.56 -3.87
N SER A 39 9.75 -9.52 -3.10
CA SER A 39 10.82 -10.42 -3.54
C SER A 39 10.44 -11.26 -4.76
N PHE A 40 9.16 -11.65 -4.87
CA PHE A 40 8.67 -12.40 -6.03
C PHE A 40 8.68 -11.55 -7.30
N ILE A 41 8.31 -10.28 -7.23
CA ILE A 41 8.39 -9.34 -8.35
C ILE A 41 9.85 -9.11 -8.73
N GLU A 42 10.72 -8.82 -7.77
CA GLU A 42 12.17 -8.61 -7.98
C GLU A 42 12.86 -9.81 -8.64
N SER A 43 12.36 -11.03 -8.40
CA SER A 43 12.87 -12.23 -9.07
C SER A 43 12.57 -12.30 -10.58
N GLY A 44 11.73 -11.41 -11.10
CA GLY A 44 11.29 -11.43 -12.50
C GLY A 44 10.40 -12.62 -12.88
N ALA A 45 9.87 -13.37 -11.90
CA ALA A 45 9.12 -14.60 -12.12
C ALA A 45 7.86 -14.41 -12.98
N ILE A 46 7.23 -13.23 -12.92
CA ILE A 46 6.06 -12.84 -13.71
C ILE A 46 6.36 -11.80 -14.81
N GLY A 47 7.64 -11.51 -15.06
CA GLY A 47 8.07 -10.45 -15.98
C GLY A 47 8.00 -9.07 -15.33
N ASP A 48 7.94 -8.02 -16.17
CA ASP A 48 7.85 -6.64 -15.71
C ASP A 48 6.47 -6.39 -15.09
N LEU A 49 6.43 -5.65 -14.00
CA LEU A 49 5.20 -5.27 -13.32
C LEU A 49 4.37 -4.34 -14.20
N THR A 50 3.08 -4.62 -14.36
CA THR A 50 2.14 -3.80 -15.12
C THR A 50 1.04 -3.21 -14.26
N SER A 51 0.51 -3.98 -13.30
CA SER A 51 -0.50 -3.45 -12.39
C SER A 51 -0.56 -4.17 -11.05
N ILE A 52 -1.02 -3.42 -10.05
CA ILE A 52 -1.33 -3.88 -8.70
C ILE A 52 -2.79 -3.54 -8.41
N HIS A 53 -3.53 -4.50 -7.89
CA HIS A 53 -4.91 -4.31 -7.44
C HIS A 53 -5.03 -4.77 -6.00
N CYS A 54 -5.68 -3.96 -5.17
CA CYS A 54 -5.83 -4.23 -3.76
C CYS A 54 -7.26 -3.95 -3.30
N ASP A 55 -7.83 -4.90 -2.59
CA ASP A 55 -9.15 -4.81 -1.99
C ASP A 55 -9.05 -4.90 -0.47
N PHE A 56 -9.69 -3.95 0.22
CA PHE A 56 -9.79 -3.89 1.67
C PHE A 56 -11.24 -3.67 2.08
N PHE A 57 -11.90 -4.71 2.55
CA PHE A 57 -13.31 -4.66 2.95
C PHE A 57 -13.46 -5.25 4.35
N ILE A 58 -13.71 -4.38 5.34
CA ILE A 58 -13.94 -4.76 6.73
C ILE A 58 -15.08 -3.90 7.29
N GLY A 59 -16.05 -4.53 7.97
CA GLY A 59 -17.09 -3.83 8.72
C GLY A 59 -16.66 -3.64 10.17
N ALA A 60 -15.89 -2.59 10.48
CA ALA A 60 -15.36 -2.34 11.80
C ALA A 60 -16.15 -1.28 12.56
N HIS A 61 -16.75 -1.67 13.68
CA HIS A 61 -17.44 -0.78 14.62
C HIS A 61 -16.44 -0.34 15.71
N PHE A 62 -15.66 0.68 15.42
CA PHE A 62 -14.64 1.17 16.36
C PHE A 62 -15.24 1.97 17.51
N GLY A 63 -16.30 2.71 17.26
CA GLY A 63 -16.79 3.76 18.15
C GLY A 63 -15.82 4.94 18.28
N GLY A 64 -16.26 5.96 19.02
CA GLY A 64 -15.43 7.10 19.35
C GLY A 64 -15.01 7.95 18.15
N PHE A 65 -13.83 8.53 18.21
CA PHE A 65 -13.38 9.57 17.26
C PHE A 65 -13.30 9.09 15.81
N ARG A 66 -13.09 7.79 15.57
CA ARG A 66 -12.98 7.25 14.20
C ARG A 66 -14.31 7.32 13.46
N GLU A 67 -15.43 7.16 14.16
CA GLU A 67 -16.75 7.24 13.51
C GLU A 67 -17.12 8.66 13.12
N GLU A 68 -16.51 9.67 13.77
CA GLU A 68 -16.69 11.09 13.49
C GLU A 68 -15.61 11.69 12.58
N MET A 69 -14.59 10.90 12.25
CA MET A 69 -13.40 11.37 11.51
C MET A 69 -13.72 11.55 10.02
N GLU A 70 -13.37 12.72 9.47
CA GLU A 70 -13.39 12.94 8.02
C GLU A 70 -12.33 12.08 7.34
N HIS A 71 -12.67 11.55 6.15
CA HIS A 71 -11.77 10.73 5.33
C HIS A 71 -11.17 9.53 6.09
N VAL A 72 -11.95 8.94 7.00
CA VAL A 72 -11.46 7.93 7.94
C VAL A 72 -10.76 6.75 7.24
N LEU A 73 -11.30 6.25 6.12
CA LEU A 73 -10.65 5.15 5.40
C LEU A 73 -9.31 5.58 4.81
N LEU A 74 -9.25 6.75 4.17
CA LEU A 74 -8.06 7.23 3.48
C LEU A 74 -6.94 7.57 4.47
N LEU A 75 -7.25 8.24 5.57
CA LEU A 75 -6.28 8.71 6.56
C LEU A 75 -5.85 7.63 7.57
N ASP A 76 -6.77 6.77 8.02
CA ASP A 76 -6.49 5.79 9.09
C ASP A 76 -5.97 4.46 8.53
N MET A 77 -6.48 4.01 7.39
CA MET A 77 -6.16 2.67 6.85
C MET A 77 -5.48 2.68 5.49
N ALA A 78 -6.03 3.39 4.51
CA ALA A 78 -5.54 3.32 3.14
C ALA A 78 -4.09 3.80 3.01
N ILE A 79 -3.63 4.70 3.87
CA ILE A 79 -2.24 5.14 3.95
C ILE A 79 -1.25 3.96 4.09
N HIS A 80 -1.63 2.94 4.88
CA HIS A 80 -0.80 1.74 5.04
C HIS A 80 -0.79 0.86 3.79
N THR A 81 -1.92 0.79 3.09
CA THR A 81 -2.06 0.02 1.86
C THR A 81 -1.36 0.73 0.69
N PHE A 82 -1.46 2.06 0.62
CA PHE A 82 -0.75 2.86 -0.39
C PHE A 82 0.76 2.77 -0.22
N ASP A 83 1.24 2.83 1.02
CA ASP A 83 2.66 2.61 1.34
C ASP A 83 3.12 1.20 0.96
N ALA A 84 2.33 0.18 1.27
CA ALA A 84 2.62 -1.20 0.87
C ALA A 84 2.67 -1.36 -0.66
N ALA A 85 1.73 -0.73 -1.40
CA ALA A 85 1.72 -0.75 -2.86
C ALA A 85 2.98 -0.07 -3.45
N ARG A 86 3.39 1.09 -2.91
CA ARG A 86 4.66 1.74 -3.28
C ARG A 86 5.85 0.83 -3.03
N PHE A 87 5.89 0.21 -1.85
CA PHE A 87 6.94 -0.73 -1.49
C PHE A 87 6.99 -1.94 -2.43
N ILE A 88 5.84 -2.53 -2.76
CA ILE A 88 5.71 -3.65 -3.70
C ILE A 88 6.17 -3.25 -5.10
N ALA A 89 5.71 -2.11 -5.60
CA ALA A 89 6.00 -1.63 -6.95
C ALA A 89 7.44 -1.16 -7.13
N ASP A 90 8.06 -0.60 -6.09
CA ASP A 90 9.29 0.18 -6.18
C ASP A 90 9.20 1.32 -7.19
N LYS A 91 8.06 2.00 -7.20
CA LYS A 91 7.74 3.07 -8.14
C LYS A 91 7.22 4.30 -7.43
N LYS A 92 7.54 5.46 -7.99
CA LYS A 92 6.97 6.73 -7.54
C LYS A 92 5.52 6.84 -8.00
N PRO A 93 4.60 7.32 -7.14
CA PRO A 93 3.27 7.70 -7.57
C PRO A 93 3.33 8.99 -8.39
N ILE A 94 2.53 9.08 -9.45
CA ILE A 94 2.50 10.22 -10.39
C ILE A 94 1.20 11.00 -10.28
N ALA A 95 0.07 10.29 -10.27
CA ALA A 95 -1.24 10.90 -10.19
C ALA A 95 -2.28 9.94 -9.65
N VAL A 96 -3.43 10.47 -9.26
CA VAL A 96 -4.56 9.69 -8.77
C VAL A 96 -5.89 10.24 -9.28
N TYR A 97 -6.83 9.33 -9.54
CA TYR A 97 -8.25 9.59 -9.57
C TYR A 97 -8.90 8.78 -8.45
N CYS A 98 -9.61 9.48 -7.55
CA CYS A 98 -10.26 8.86 -6.40
C CYS A 98 -11.73 9.28 -6.31
N ARG A 99 -12.57 8.32 -5.90
CA ARG A 99 -13.91 8.55 -5.41
C ARG A 99 -13.99 8.05 -3.99
N GLU A 100 -14.36 8.96 -3.09
CA GLU A 100 -14.70 8.63 -1.71
C GLU A 100 -16.23 8.74 -1.55
N GLU A 101 -16.80 7.89 -0.72
CA GLU A 101 -18.22 7.88 -0.44
C GLU A 101 -18.50 7.39 0.99
N ASN A 102 -19.66 7.80 1.52
CA ASN A 102 -20.23 7.20 2.72
C ASN A 102 -21.36 6.25 2.27
N PRO A 103 -21.15 4.93 2.28
CA PRO A 103 -22.13 3.96 1.80
C PRO A 103 -23.43 4.03 2.59
N ARG A 104 -24.55 3.75 1.91
CA ARG A 104 -25.86 3.69 2.57
C ARG A 104 -25.85 2.65 3.67
N GLY A 105 -26.22 3.04 4.87
CA GLY A 105 -26.23 2.18 6.07
C GLY A 105 -24.91 2.19 6.86
N SER A 106 -23.95 3.02 6.44
CA SER A 106 -22.73 3.25 7.21
C SER A 106 -23.05 3.84 8.60
N TRP A 107 -22.25 3.49 9.58
CA TRP A 107 -22.28 4.08 10.93
C TRP A 107 -21.22 5.17 11.12
N TYR A 108 -20.45 5.47 10.09
CA TYR A 108 -19.51 6.59 10.05
C TYR A 108 -20.24 7.89 9.65
N ALA A 109 -19.85 9.00 10.25
CA ALA A 109 -20.41 10.30 9.94
C ALA A 109 -20.01 10.80 8.55
N HIS A 110 -18.81 10.43 8.09
CA HIS A 110 -18.20 10.89 6.83
C HIS A 110 -17.81 9.72 5.91
N GLY A 111 -17.06 10.02 4.85
CA GLY A 111 -16.62 9.03 3.86
C GLY A 111 -15.83 7.88 4.49
N ALA A 112 -16.38 6.66 4.39
CA ALA A 112 -15.81 5.43 4.95
C ALA A 112 -15.51 4.36 3.90
N ALA A 113 -15.70 4.67 2.62
CA ALA A 113 -15.33 3.83 1.49
C ALA A 113 -14.67 4.66 0.39
N ALA A 114 -13.73 4.06 -0.33
CA ALA A 114 -13.03 4.72 -1.42
C ALA A 114 -12.62 3.75 -2.52
N THR A 115 -12.63 4.25 -3.76
CA THR A 115 -12.01 3.60 -4.92
C THR A 115 -11.02 4.58 -5.53
N ALA A 116 -9.77 4.15 -5.69
CA ALA A 116 -8.71 4.97 -6.24
C ALA A 116 -7.95 4.25 -7.35
N ILE A 117 -7.54 5.01 -8.36
CA ILE A 117 -6.68 4.57 -9.46
C ILE A 117 -5.45 5.47 -9.44
N PHE A 118 -4.29 4.91 -9.13
CA PHE A 118 -3.00 5.60 -9.15
C PHE A 118 -2.23 5.26 -10.41
N GLU A 119 -1.70 6.29 -11.03
CA GLU A 119 -0.65 6.18 -12.03
C GLU A 119 0.69 6.18 -11.32
N MET A 120 1.49 5.17 -11.55
CA MET A 120 2.84 5.04 -11.00
C MET A 120 3.87 5.20 -12.14
N ALA A 121 5.11 5.48 -11.78
CA ALA A 121 6.19 5.52 -12.77
C ALA A 121 6.29 4.21 -13.57
N ASP A 122 6.85 4.29 -14.77
CA ASP A 122 7.02 3.19 -15.73
C ASP A 122 5.69 2.53 -16.14
N ASP A 123 4.63 3.35 -16.30
CA ASP A 123 3.28 2.94 -16.71
C ASP A 123 2.63 1.86 -15.84
N VAL A 124 3.05 1.74 -14.59
CA VAL A 124 2.41 0.83 -13.63
C VAL A 124 1.14 1.45 -13.07
N THR A 125 0.05 0.70 -13.10
CA THR A 125 -1.23 1.11 -12.50
C THR A 125 -1.42 0.44 -11.13
N PHE A 126 -1.76 1.23 -10.12
CA PHE A 126 -2.23 0.71 -8.85
C PHE A 126 -3.71 1.06 -8.64
N THR A 127 -4.56 0.07 -8.38
CA THR A 127 -5.96 0.29 -8.01
C THR A 127 -6.23 -0.16 -6.58
N TYR A 128 -6.99 0.65 -5.88
CA TYR A 128 -7.43 0.38 -4.52
C TYR A 128 -8.95 0.47 -4.43
N ARG A 129 -9.57 -0.51 -3.78
CA ARG A 129 -10.96 -0.42 -3.33
C ARG A 129 -11.00 -0.77 -1.86
N GLY A 130 -11.64 0.07 -1.07
CA GLY A 130 -11.72 -0.17 0.36
C GLY A 130 -13.01 0.33 0.99
N SER A 131 -13.38 -0.28 2.11
CA SER A 131 -14.51 0.13 2.93
C SER A 131 -14.32 -0.30 4.38
N TRP A 132 -14.57 0.62 5.31
CA TRP A 132 -14.70 0.34 6.73
C TRP A 132 -16.09 -0.13 7.17
N CYS A 133 -17.07 -0.10 6.26
CA CYS A 133 -18.46 -0.48 6.53
C CYS A 133 -18.95 -1.64 5.65
N ALA A 134 -18.04 -2.49 5.18
CA ALA A 134 -18.37 -3.69 4.44
C ALA A 134 -18.48 -4.89 5.39
N GLU A 135 -19.69 -5.20 5.84
CA GLU A 135 -19.97 -6.40 6.62
C GLU A 135 -20.22 -7.60 5.72
N GLY A 136 -19.83 -8.79 6.17
CA GLY A 136 -20.07 -10.06 5.48
C GLY A 136 -18.79 -10.81 5.15
N ALA A 137 -18.46 -10.98 3.87
CA ALA A 137 -17.22 -11.64 3.43
C ALA A 137 -16.04 -10.67 3.49
N ASN A 138 -15.50 -10.48 4.67
CA ASN A 138 -14.40 -9.54 4.89
C ASN A 138 -13.11 -10.05 4.25
N THR A 139 -12.29 -9.10 3.77
CA THR A 139 -10.88 -9.37 3.51
C THR A 139 -10.12 -9.57 4.84
N SER A 140 -8.87 -9.99 4.76
CA SER A 140 -7.98 -9.88 5.91
C SER A 140 -7.62 -8.42 6.19
N TRP A 141 -7.01 -8.14 7.36
CA TRP A 141 -6.44 -6.83 7.67
C TRP A 141 -5.30 -6.44 6.73
N GLU A 142 -4.68 -7.42 6.08
CA GLU A 142 -3.59 -7.21 5.14
C GLU A 142 -4.08 -7.03 3.68
N SER A 143 -5.41 -6.97 3.48
CA SER A 143 -6.07 -6.81 2.18
C SER A 143 -5.93 -8.05 1.27
N GLU A 144 -6.67 -8.07 0.18
CA GLU A 144 -6.49 -9.03 -0.91
C GLU A 144 -5.75 -8.35 -2.06
N TRP A 145 -4.79 -9.06 -2.66
CA TRP A 145 -3.92 -8.50 -3.66
C TRP A 145 -3.88 -9.30 -4.95
N ARG A 146 -3.92 -8.60 -6.07
CA ARG A 146 -3.64 -9.14 -7.40
C ARG A 146 -2.52 -8.34 -8.03
N ILE A 147 -1.43 -9.02 -8.38
CA ILE A 147 -0.24 -8.44 -9.00
C ILE A 147 -0.13 -9.01 -10.39
N ILE A 148 -0.09 -8.18 -11.42
CA ILE A 148 -0.01 -8.58 -12.82
C ILE A 148 1.31 -8.10 -13.40
N GLY A 149 2.04 -9.03 -14.01
CA GLY A 149 3.23 -8.75 -14.80
C GLY A 149 3.05 -9.18 -16.25
N THR A 150 4.02 -8.84 -17.09
CA THR A 150 3.98 -9.11 -18.54
C THR A 150 3.94 -10.60 -18.88
N ARG A 151 4.32 -11.48 -17.96
CA ARG A 151 4.41 -12.93 -18.17
C ARG A 151 3.68 -13.77 -17.14
N GLY A 152 2.96 -13.16 -16.20
CA GLY A 152 2.25 -13.92 -15.17
C GLY A 152 1.49 -13.07 -14.18
N THR A 153 0.85 -13.74 -13.21
CA THR A 153 0.03 -13.10 -12.19
C THR A 153 0.23 -13.80 -10.85
N LEU A 154 0.25 -13.01 -9.79
CA LEU A 154 0.23 -13.47 -8.41
C LEU A 154 -1.04 -12.96 -7.73
N LEU A 155 -1.67 -13.83 -6.94
CA LEU A 155 -2.77 -13.52 -6.02
C LEU A 155 -2.32 -13.81 -4.60
N TRP A 156 -2.71 -12.96 -3.67
CA TRP A 156 -2.56 -13.17 -2.23
C TRP A 156 -3.84 -12.76 -1.52
N ASP A 157 -4.35 -13.63 -0.65
CA ASP A 157 -5.57 -13.42 0.13
C ASP A 157 -5.38 -12.52 1.36
N GLY A 158 -4.16 -12.01 1.57
CA GLY A 158 -3.81 -11.23 2.76
C GLY A 158 -3.50 -12.08 3.99
N ALA A 159 -3.52 -13.41 3.88
CA ALA A 159 -3.22 -14.37 4.94
C ALA A 159 -2.17 -15.39 4.45
N ASP A 160 -2.54 -16.63 4.29
CA ASP A 160 -1.61 -17.72 4.01
C ASP A 160 -1.56 -18.16 2.54
N GLU A 161 -2.60 -17.85 1.75
CA GLU A 161 -2.75 -18.38 0.41
C GLU A 161 -2.10 -17.49 -0.66
N PHE A 162 -1.10 -18.05 -1.34
CA PHE A 162 -0.47 -17.46 -2.50
C PHE A 162 -0.69 -18.32 -3.73
N ARG A 163 -1.26 -17.75 -4.78
CA ARG A 163 -1.47 -18.41 -6.07
C ARG A 163 -0.76 -17.63 -7.16
N ALA A 164 0.28 -18.20 -7.75
CA ALA A 164 0.98 -17.57 -8.85
C ALA A 164 1.04 -18.49 -10.07
N LYS A 165 0.84 -17.93 -11.26
CA LYS A 165 0.96 -18.63 -12.54
C LYS A 165 1.72 -17.77 -13.53
N LYS A 166 2.53 -18.40 -14.37
CA LYS A 166 3.20 -17.76 -15.51
C LYS A 166 2.81 -18.39 -16.82
N VAL A 167 2.94 -17.62 -17.89
CA VAL A 167 2.74 -18.08 -19.26
C VAL A 167 3.81 -19.11 -19.63
N ALA A 168 3.36 -20.24 -20.19
CA ALA A 168 4.19 -21.30 -20.74
C ALA A 168 3.84 -21.50 -22.21
N GLY A 169 4.72 -21.07 -23.12
CA GLY A 169 4.49 -21.14 -24.55
C GLY A 169 3.93 -19.84 -25.13
N THR A 170 3.81 -19.79 -26.45
CA THR A 170 3.44 -18.58 -27.21
C THR A 170 2.17 -18.74 -28.03
N GLU A 171 1.63 -19.98 -28.07
CA GLU A 171 0.54 -20.35 -28.99
C GLU A 171 -0.81 -20.47 -28.28
N GLY A 172 -1.87 -20.38 -29.05
CA GLY A 172 -3.26 -20.56 -28.64
C GLY A 172 -3.97 -19.27 -28.25
N PHE A 173 -5.31 -19.28 -28.34
CA PHE A 173 -6.15 -18.15 -27.89
C PHE A 173 -5.96 -17.84 -26.39
N LEU A 174 -5.92 -18.87 -25.56
CA LEU A 174 -5.48 -18.79 -24.17
C LEU A 174 -4.18 -19.57 -24.05
N ARG A 175 -3.10 -18.87 -23.73
CA ARG A 175 -1.80 -19.50 -23.56
C ARG A 175 -1.79 -20.45 -22.37
N LYS A 176 -1.05 -21.54 -22.45
CA LYS A 176 -0.83 -22.47 -21.35
C LYS A 176 -0.21 -21.73 -20.16
N LEU A 177 -0.71 -21.98 -18.96
CA LEU A 177 -0.21 -21.43 -17.72
C LEU A 177 0.42 -22.53 -16.86
N THR A 178 1.55 -22.20 -16.22
CA THR A 178 2.25 -23.07 -15.28
C THR A 178 2.21 -22.44 -13.89
N PRO A 179 1.78 -23.15 -12.85
CA PRO A 179 1.90 -22.69 -11.47
C PRO A 179 3.36 -22.46 -11.11
N ILE A 180 3.62 -21.41 -10.33
CA ILE A 180 4.93 -21.12 -9.77
C ILE A 180 4.82 -20.90 -8.27
N LYS A 181 5.82 -21.39 -7.54
CA LYS A 181 5.87 -21.23 -6.09
C LYS A 181 6.30 -19.79 -5.74
N VAL A 182 5.63 -19.20 -4.77
CA VAL A 182 6.04 -17.94 -4.15
C VAL A 182 6.87 -18.27 -2.92
N PRO A 183 8.18 -18.03 -2.90
CA PRO A 183 9.04 -18.39 -1.77
C PRO A 183 8.69 -17.62 -0.50
N ALA A 184 8.89 -18.22 0.65
CA ALA A 184 8.80 -17.50 1.92
C ALA A 184 9.98 -16.51 2.07
N PRO A 185 9.82 -15.42 2.85
CA PRO A 185 10.91 -14.50 3.12
C PRO A 185 12.08 -15.23 3.83
N THR A 186 13.30 -14.89 3.47
CA THR A 186 14.50 -15.47 4.09
C THR A 186 14.92 -14.73 5.35
N ASP A 187 14.75 -13.41 5.42
CA ASP A 187 15.07 -12.60 6.59
C ASP A 187 13.85 -12.44 7.51
N ARG A 188 13.78 -13.28 8.54
CA ARG A 188 12.72 -13.24 9.55
C ARG A 188 12.76 -11.99 10.43
N ARG A 189 13.88 -11.28 10.53
CA ARG A 189 13.99 -10.05 11.31
C ARG A 189 13.17 -8.92 10.67
N ARG A 190 12.91 -9.00 9.37
CA ARG A 190 12.14 -8.02 8.59
C ARG A 190 10.69 -8.44 8.34
N THR A 191 10.14 -9.35 9.14
CA THR A 191 8.79 -9.91 8.93
C THR A 191 7.92 -9.93 10.19
N GLN A 192 8.23 -9.10 11.19
CA GLN A 192 7.51 -9.07 12.47
C GLN A 192 6.71 -7.76 12.67
N GLY A 193 6.28 -7.14 11.58
CA GLY A 193 5.46 -5.93 11.64
C GLY A 193 6.11 -4.81 12.47
N HIS A 194 5.42 -4.33 13.50
CA HIS A 194 5.90 -3.24 14.35
C HIS A 194 7.27 -3.51 14.99
N ALA A 195 7.52 -4.74 15.46
CA ALA A 195 8.81 -5.08 16.06
C ALA A 195 9.97 -4.90 15.06
N SER A 196 9.76 -5.26 13.80
CA SER A 196 10.76 -5.07 12.74
C SER A 196 10.98 -3.59 12.40
N VAL A 197 9.92 -2.76 12.35
CA VAL A 197 10.05 -1.31 12.15
C VAL A 197 10.90 -0.68 13.25
N ILE A 198 10.61 -1.02 14.51
CA ILE A 198 11.36 -0.49 15.67
C ILE A 198 12.82 -0.95 15.61
N ALA A 199 13.06 -2.23 15.34
CA ALA A 199 14.40 -2.78 15.23
C ALA A 199 15.20 -2.13 14.08
N ASP A 200 14.59 -1.91 12.92
CA ASP A 200 15.20 -1.22 11.77
C ASP A 200 15.60 0.21 12.13
N PHE A 201 14.73 0.94 12.83
CA PHE A 201 15.02 2.31 13.30
C PHE A 201 16.14 2.34 14.33
N VAL A 202 16.13 1.43 15.31
CA VAL A 202 17.18 1.33 16.33
C VAL A 202 18.52 0.97 15.69
N SER A 203 18.54 0.02 14.75
CA SER A 203 19.76 -0.31 14.00
C SER A 203 20.30 0.89 13.22
N ALA A 204 19.43 1.65 12.56
CA ALA A 204 19.84 2.86 11.85
C ALA A 204 20.50 3.90 12.77
N ILE A 205 20.02 4.04 14.02
CA ILE A 205 20.66 4.91 15.03
C ILE A 205 22.07 4.41 15.38
N HIS A 206 22.23 3.10 15.63
CA HIS A 206 23.50 2.52 16.07
C HIS A 206 24.54 2.47 14.94
N ASP A 207 24.10 2.14 13.73
CA ASP A 207 24.98 1.89 12.60
C ASP A 207 25.21 3.13 11.72
N GLY A 208 24.56 4.26 12.03
CA GLY A 208 24.61 5.48 11.24
C GLY A 208 23.90 5.36 9.89
N GLY A 209 22.97 4.40 9.76
CA GLY A 209 22.23 4.13 8.53
C GLY A 209 20.93 4.93 8.41
N LYS A 210 20.12 4.55 7.41
CA LYS A 210 18.80 5.10 7.15
C LYS A 210 17.75 4.00 7.32
N PRO A 211 16.68 4.23 8.12
CA PRO A 211 15.61 3.24 8.25
C PRO A 211 14.79 3.14 6.94
N GLU A 212 14.25 1.97 6.66
CA GLU A 212 13.47 1.72 5.43
C GLU A 212 12.22 2.60 5.31
N THR A 213 11.65 2.99 6.45
CA THR A 213 10.46 3.87 6.52
C THR A 213 10.84 5.30 6.89
N ALA A 214 12.00 5.77 6.44
CA ALA A 214 12.44 7.14 6.69
C ALA A 214 11.42 8.17 6.18
N GLY A 215 11.31 9.31 6.87
CA GLY A 215 10.29 10.31 6.60
C GLY A 215 10.36 10.89 5.19
N ASP A 216 11.56 11.06 4.64
CA ASP A 216 11.80 11.58 3.30
C ASP A 216 11.39 10.61 2.17
N ASP A 217 11.33 9.31 2.43
CA ASP A 217 10.65 8.35 1.55
C ASP A 217 9.13 8.33 1.82
N ASN A 218 8.75 8.33 3.09
CA ASN A 218 7.37 8.11 3.49
C ASN A 218 6.45 9.30 3.19
N ILE A 219 6.99 10.49 2.98
CA ILE A 219 6.23 11.66 2.51
C ILE A 219 5.44 11.36 1.23
N ASN A 220 5.97 10.52 0.33
CA ASN A 220 5.28 10.09 -0.88
C ASN A 220 4.00 9.28 -0.58
N SER A 221 3.97 8.51 0.51
CA SER A 221 2.74 7.80 0.92
C SER A 221 1.70 8.76 1.49
N LEU A 222 2.13 9.78 2.22
CA LEU A 222 1.27 10.85 2.69
C LEU A 222 0.69 11.66 1.52
N ALA A 223 1.53 12.00 0.54
CA ALA A 223 1.12 12.70 -0.68
C ALA A 223 0.05 11.93 -1.46
N MET A 224 0.16 10.59 -1.55
CA MET A 224 -0.88 9.76 -2.17
C MET A 224 -2.23 9.92 -1.47
N VAL A 225 -2.26 9.99 -0.14
CA VAL A 225 -3.51 10.13 0.62
C VAL A 225 -4.14 11.49 0.38
N PHE A 226 -3.38 12.58 0.50
CA PHE A 226 -3.92 13.92 0.32
C PHE A 226 -4.32 14.19 -1.13
N ALA A 227 -3.58 13.68 -2.11
CA ALA A 227 -3.97 13.73 -3.51
C ALA A 227 -5.27 12.93 -3.78
N ALA A 228 -5.46 11.78 -3.12
CA ALA A 228 -6.70 11.02 -3.23
C ALA A 228 -7.89 11.77 -2.62
N ILE A 229 -7.72 12.42 -1.48
CA ILE A 229 -8.74 13.28 -0.86
C ILE A 229 -9.09 14.44 -1.79
N GLU A 230 -8.09 15.14 -2.32
CA GLU A 230 -8.30 16.24 -3.26
C GLU A 230 -8.99 15.78 -4.55
N SER A 231 -8.60 14.62 -5.07
CA SER A 231 -9.24 14.02 -6.25
C SER A 231 -10.72 13.67 -5.98
N ALA A 232 -11.02 13.12 -4.81
CA ALA A 232 -12.40 12.80 -4.43
C ALA A 232 -13.26 14.06 -4.29
N ARG A 233 -12.68 15.14 -3.75
CA ARG A 233 -13.34 16.44 -3.58
C ARG A 233 -13.60 17.16 -4.91
N SER A 234 -12.55 17.25 -5.74
CA SER A 234 -12.60 17.96 -7.02
C SER A 234 -13.25 17.12 -8.14
N ARG A 235 -13.33 15.80 -7.97
CA ARG A 235 -13.74 14.83 -8.99
C ARG A 235 -12.86 14.86 -10.25
N GLN A 236 -11.59 15.13 -10.05
CA GLN A 236 -10.59 15.24 -11.12
C GLN A 236 -9.37 14.37 -10.83
N ARG A 237 -8.60 14.10 -11.88
CA ARG A 237 -7.27 13.54 -11.76
C ARG A 237 -6.35 14.58 -11.09
N VAL A 238 -5.66 14.18 -10.04
CA VAL A 238 -4.73 15.04 -9.29
C VAL A 238 -3.30 14.50 -9.44
N ILE A 239 -2.35 15.39 -9.73
CA ILE A 239 -0.93 15.07 -9.75
C ILE A 239 -0.43 14.94 -8.32
N ILE A 240 0.47 14.00 -8.07
CA ILE A 240 1.11 13.77 -6.77
C ILE A 240 2.50 14.40 -6.84
N GLU A 241 2.73 15.40 -6.01
CA GLU A 241 4.00 16.15 -5.91
C GLU A 241 4.85 15.65 -4.74
#